data_e59d9e053e64ff77d1f9ea06629f7f5f
#
_entry.id   e59d9e053e64ff77d1f9ea06629f7f5f
#
_cell.length_a   1.000
_cell.length_b   1.000
_cell.length_c   1.000
_cell.angle_alpha   90.00
_cell.angle_beta   90.00
_cell.angle_gamma   90.00
#
_symmetry.space_group_name_H-M   'P 1'
#
loop_
_entity.id
_entity.type
_entity.pdbx_description
1 polymer ?
#
loop_
_entity_poly.entity_id
_entity_poly.type
_entity_poly.pdbx_seq_one_letter_code
_entity_poly.pdbx_strand_id
1 'polypeptide(L)'
;GSNDKLMQAMDLLCNYQSDMTRQFWKDRYAGVFRANSAIETLDNCPDFPSTEARNQLMGEALFMRAYFYYELASMYNRVPLITTSQTSDVPQASPAEIWGQILLDLKTAADIMPAWRGGTSSLEAGHVDKYTAEAMLGRAWLFYTGMYGNGEDIAALTSATYNPLTSVTLADGST
;
A
#
# COMPACT_ATOMS: atom_id res chain seq x y z
N GLY A 1 -18.91 -22.52 -7.56
CA GLY A 1 -17.71 -23.34 -7.79
C GLY A 1 -17.21 -23.99 -6.51
N SER A 2 -16.22 -24.89 -6.59
CA SER A 2 -15.65 -25.57 -5.41
C SER A 2 -14.99 -24.60 -4.41
N ASN A 3 -14.49 -23.47 -4.88
CA ASN A 3 -13.86 -22.45 -4.04
C ASN A 3 -14.86 -21.70 -3.17
N ASP A 4 -16.09 -21.49 -3.65
CA ASP A 4 -17.12 -20.81 -2.86
C ASP A 4 -17.55 -21.65 -1.66
N LYS A 5 -17.51 -22.98 -1.78
CA LYS A 5 -17.84 -23.89 -0.68
C LYS A 5 -16.78 -23.90 0.41
N LEU A 6 -15.50 -23.73 0.06
CA LEU A 6 -14.39 -23.59 1.01
C LEU A 6 -14.46 -22.26 1.78
N MET A 7 -14.83 -21.18 1.08
CA MET A 7 -15.05 -19.88 1.73
C MET A 7 -16.26 -19.90 2.68
N GLN A 8 -17.35 -20.57 2.29
CA GLN A 8 -18.56 -20.66 3.10
C GLN A 8 -18.38 -21.53 4.34
N ALA A 9 -17.51 -22.52 4.27
CA ALA A 9 -17.30 -23.46 5.38
C ALA A 9 -16.37 -22.95 6.46
N MET A 10 -15.60 -21.86 6.22
CA MET A 10 -14.47 -21.45 7.08
C MET A 10 -13.65 -22.68 7.54
N ASP A 11 -13.44 -23.60 6.60
CA ASP A 11 -12.98 -24.93 6.92
C ASP A 11 -11.50 -24.93 7.27
N LEU A 12 -11.16 -25.63 8.35
CA LEU A 12 -9.79 -25.93 8.76
C LEU A 12 -8.97 -26.65 7.65
N LEU A 13 -9.61 -27.08 6.58
CA LEU A 13 -8.97 -27.65 5.38
C LEU A 13 -8.41 -26.58 4.43
N CYS A 14 -8.67 -25.28 4.66
CA CYS A 14 -8.05 -24.21 3.90
C CYS A 14 -6.58 -24.12 4.29
N ASN A 15 -5.72 -24.64 3.45
CA ASN A 15 -4.26 -24.63 3.65
C ASN A 15 -3.58 -23.76 2.58
N TYR A 16 -2.27 -23.56 2.73
CA TYR A 16 -1.46 -22.75 1.80
C TYR A 16 -1.47 -23.26 0.34
N GLN A 17 -1.87 -24.51 0.12
CA GLN A 17 -1.97 -25.12 -1.21
C GLN A 17 -3.34 -24.89 -1.86
N SER A 18 -4.30 -24.32 -1.13
CA SER A 18 -5.62 -24.05 -1.69
C SER A 18 -5.49 -23.03 -2.83
N ASP A 19 -6.23 -23.27 -3.91
CA ASP A 19 -6.25 -22.35 -5.07
C ASP A 19 -6.65 -20.94 -4.68
N MET A 20 -7.49 -20.79 -3.69
CA MET A 20 -7.98 -19.51 -3.20
C MET A 20 -6.87 -18.68 -2.54
N THR A 21 -6.12 -19.26 -1.60
CA THR A 21 -5.01 -18.56 -0.93
C THR A 21 -3.89 -18.23 -1.90
N ARG A 22 -3.59 -19.17 -2.82
CA ARG A 22 -2.59 -18.96 -3.87
C ARG A 22 -3.02 -17.87 -4.85
N GLN A 23 -4.29 -17.83 -5.26
CA GLN A 23 -4.79 -16.82 -6.17
C GLN A 23 -4.82 -15.44 -5.50
N PHE A 24 -5.27 -15.35 -4.26
CA PHE A 24 -5.22 -14.12 -3.48
C PHE A 24 -3.80 -13.54 -3.42
N TRP A 25 -2.81 -14.37 -3.07
CA TRP A 25 -1.40 -13.98 -3.07
C TRP A 25 -0.95 -13.41 -4.41
N LYS A 26 -1.19 -14.15 -5.49
CA LYS A 26 -0.81 -13.74 -6.84
C LYS A 26 -1.43 -12.42 -7.26
N ASP A 27 -2.72 -12.25 -6.99
CA ASP A 27 -3.45 -11.04 -7.39
C ASP A 27 -2.94 -9.81 -6.63
N ARG A 28 -2.62 -9.96 -5.33
CA ARG A 28 -2.09 -8.85 -4.52
C ARG A 28 -0.68 -8.47 -4.95
N TYR A 29 0.19 -9.44 -5.20
CA TYR A 29 1.53 -9.15 -5.72
C TYR A 29 1.51 -8.60 -7.15
N ALA A 30 0.57 -9.00 -7.99
CA ALA A 30 0.37 -8.34 -9.28
C ALA A 30 -0.05 -6.87 -9.11
N GLY A 31 -0.84 -6.57 -8.09
CA GLY A 31 -1.18 -5.20 -7.70
C GLY A 31 0.04 -4.41 -7.21
N VAL A 32 0.84 -4.99 -6.32
CA VAL A 32 2.11 -4.39 -5.84
C VAL A 32 3.04 -4.08 -7.01
N PHE A 33 3.23 -5.03 -7.93
CA PHE A 33 4.08 -4.82 -9.12
C PHE A 33 3.60 -3.64 -9.96
N ARG A 34 2.27 -3.55 -10.22
CA ARG A 34 1.70 -2.43 -10.99
C ARG A 34 1.87 -1.09 -10.28
N ALA A 35 1.68 -1.07 -8.96
CA ALA A 35 1.89 0.13 -8.17
C ALA A 35 3.35 0.58 -8.19
N ASN A 36 4.32 -0.34 -8.01
CA ASN A 36 5.74 -0.05 -8.12
C ASN A 36 6.10 0.49 -9.52
N SER A 37 5.60 -0.16 -10.58
CA SER A 37 5.83 0.31 -11.96
C SER A 37 5.26 1.71 -12.20
N ALA A 38 4.09 2.02 -11.63
CA ALA A 38 3.50 3.35 -11.72
C ALA A 38 4.36 4.40 -10.99
N ILE A 39 4.79 4.12 -9.76
CA ILE A 39 5.66 5.00 -8.98
C ILE A 39 6.96 5.29 -9.75
N GLU A 40 7.65 4.26 -10.23
CA GLU A 40 8.90 4.40 -11.00
C GLU A 40 8.68 5.19 -12.31
N THR A 41 7.56 4.97 -12.99
CA THR A 41 7.22 5.72 -14.20
C THR A 41 6.97 7.19 -13.90
N LEU A 42 6.22 7.49 -12.83
CA LEU A 42 5.91 8.85 -12.42
C LEU A 42 7.18 9.62 -11.98
N ASP A 43 8.12 8.94 -11.32
CA ASP A 43 9.40 9.54 -10.92
C ASP A 43 10.29 9.92 -12.12
N ASN A 44 10.19 9.16 -13.20
CA ASN A 44 10.98 9.36 -14.41
C ASN A 44 10.28 10.15 -15.52
N CYS A 45 9.02 10.54 -15.33
CA CYS A 45 8.25 11.28 -16.33
C CYS A 45 8.46 12.79 -16.15
N PRO A 46 9.05 13.49 -17.14
CA PRO A 46 9.34 14.92 -17.00
C PRO A 46 8.12 15.82 -17.23
N ASP A 47 7.13 15.33 -17.98
CA ASP A 47 6.03 16.16 -18.49
C ASP A 47 4.70 15.80 -17.83
N PHE A 48 4.28 16.64 -16.90
CA PHE A 48 2.94 16.60 -16.32
C PHE A 48 2.20 17.92 -16.57
N PRO A 49 0.86 17.88 -16.71
CA PRO A 49 0.05 19.08 -16.87
C PRO A 49 0.20 20.05 -15.69
N SER A 50 0.42 19.50 -14.49
CA SER A 50 0.66 20.26 -13.26
C SER A 50 1.30 19.37 -12.18
N THR A 51 1.96 19.98 -11.20
CA THR A 51 2.46 19.32 -9.99
C THR A 51 1.32 18.61 -9.24
N GLU A 52 0.16 19.23 -9.19
CA GLU A 52 -1.02 18.68 -8.54
C GLU A 52 -1.50 17.38 -9.21
N ALA A 53 -1.54 17.35 -10.54
CA ALA A 53 -1.90 16.12 -11.29
C ALA A 53 -0.89 15.00 -11.04
N ARG A 54 0.42 15.32 -11.01
CA ARG A 54 1.47 14.35 -10.68
C ARG A 54 1.32 13.84 -9.24
N ASN A 55 1.10 14.72 -8.29
CA ASN A 55 0.92 14.36 -6.89
C ASN A 55 -0.32 13.48 -6.67
N GLN A 56 -1.41 13.76 -7.38
CA GLN A 56 -2.59 12.90 -7.35
C GLN A 56 -2.26 11.48 -7.79
N LEU A 57 -1.64 11.32 -8.96
CA LEU A 57 -1.30 10.00 -9.50
C LEU A 57 -0.27 9.26 -8.65
N MET A 58 0.74 9.97 -8.13
CA MET A 58 1.72 9.42 -7.22
C MET A 58 1.06 8.95 -5.92
N GLY A 59 0.20 9.77 -5.33
CA GLY A 59 -0.53 9.43 -4.13
C GLY A 59 -1.45 8.21 -4.33
N GLU A 60 -2.13 8.11 -5.47
CA GLU A 60 -2.94 6.93 -5.82
C GLU A 60 -2.08 5.66 -5.93
N ALA A 61 -0.91 5.74 -6.57
CA ALA A 61 -0.01 4.60 -6.71
C ALA A 61 0.53 4.13 -5.34
N LEU A 62 0.95 5.06 -4.48
CA LEU A 62 1.38 4.79 -3.12
C LEU A 62 0.24 4.18 -2.27
N PHE A 63 -0.96 4.77 -2.35
CA PHE A 63 -2.14 4.23 -1.68
C PHE A 63 -2.43 2.79 -2.10
N MET A 64 -2.40 2.49 -3.39
CA MET A 64 -2.66 1.14 -3.90
C MET A 64 -1.59 0.15 -3.47
N ARG A 65 -0.31 0.54 -3.43
CA ARG A 65 0.76 -0.32 -2.91
C ARG A 65 0.53 -0.65 -1.44
N ALA A 66 0.24 0.36 -0.63
CA ALA A 66 -0.07 0.19 0.78
C ALA A 66 -1.31 -0.69 1.01
N TYR A 67 -2.35 -0.50 0.22
CA TYR A 67 -3.57 -1.30 0.30
C TYR A 67 -3.31 -2.80 0.04
N PHE A 68 -2.56 -3.12 -1.02
CA PHE A 68 -2.23 -4.51 -1.31
C PHE A 68 -1.32 -5.12 -0.24
N TYR A 69 -0.36 -4.37 0.30
CA TYR A 69 0.45 -4.85 1.42
C TYR A 69 -0.35 -4.97 2.72
N TYR A 70 -1.30 -4.09 2.98
CA TYR A 70 -2.23 -4.22 4.11
C TYR A 70 -2.98 -5.55 4.06
N GLU A 71 -3.54 -5.91 2.89
CA GLU A 71 -4.25 -7.17 2.72
C GLU A 71 -3.31 -8.38 2.86
N LEU A 72 -2.12 -8.32 2.26
CA LEU A 72 -1.10 -9.37 2.38
C LEU A 72 -0.64 -9.56 3.84
N ALA A 73 -0.29 -8.48 4.52
CA ALA A 73 0.19 -8.52 5.90
C ALA A 73 -0.90 -8.99 6.88
N SER A 74 -2.13 -8.56 6.67
CA SER A 74 -3.27 -8.98 7.50
C SER A 74 -3.56 -10.48 7.37
N MET A 75 -3.34 -11.07 6.19
CA MET A 75 -3.63 -12.47 5.94
C MET A 75 -2.44 -13.40 6.23
N TYR A 76 -1.22 -12.98 5.88
CA TYR A 76 -0.03 -13.84 5.92
C TYR A 76 0.99 -13.45 6.99
N ASN A 77 0.80 -12.34 7.67
CA ASN A 77 1.69 -11.79 8.70
C ASN A 77 3.06 -11.36 8.15
N ARG A 78 3.85 -12.28 7.61
CA ARG A 78 5.19 -12.03 7.03
C ARG A 78 5.17 -12.34 5.55
N VAL A 79 5.56 -11.35 4.75
CA VAL A 79 5.58 -11.45 3.28
C VAL A 79 6.86 -10.79 2.74
N PRO A 80 7.33 -11.15 1.55
CA PRO A 80 8.39 -10.42 0.88
C PRO A 80 8.00 -8.95 0.65
N LEU A 81 8.86 -8.02 1.07
CA LEU A 81 8.65 -6.60 0.85
C LEU A 81 9.38 -6.16 -0.42
N ILE A 82 8.63 -5.96 -1.49
CA ILE A 82 9.12 -5.59 -2.83
C ILE A 82 8.63 -4.18 -3.14
N THR A 83 9.56 -3.24 -3.23
CA THR A 83 9.24 -1.81 -3.42
C THR A 83 9.67 -1.28 -4.79
N THR A 84 10.13 -2.19 -5.67
CA THR A 84 10.51 -1.87 -7.05
C THR A 84 9.78 -2.80 -8.02
N SER A 85 9.75 -2.44 -9.30
CA SER A 85 9.22 -3.30 -10.37
C SER A 85 10.19 -4.44 -10.74
N GLN A 86 11.41 -4.43 -10.21
CA GLN A 86 12.39 -5.49 -10.44
C GLN A 86 12.01 -6.74 -9.64
N THR A 87 11.92 -7.86 -10.34
CA THR A 87 11.69 -9.15 -9.68
C THR A 87 13.03 -9.70 -9.16
N SER A 88 13.12 -9.87 -7.87
CA SER A 88 14.25 -10.54 -7.21
C SER A 88 13.71 -11.52 -6.16
N ASP A 89 14.51 -12.50 -5.82
CA ASP A 89 14.20 -13.41 -4.72
C ASP A 89 14.43 -12.64 -3.40
N VAL A 90 13.34 -12.14 -2.82
CA VAL A 90 13.37 -11.34 -1.60
C VAL A 90 12.84 -12.19 -0.45
N PRO A 91 13.60 -12.31 0.66
CA PRO A 91 13.10 -13.01 1.85
C PRO A 91 11.89 -12.31 2.45
N GLN A 92 11.17 -13.03 3.30
CA GLN A 92 10.06 -12.45 4.06
C GLN A 92 10.58 -11.36 4.99
N ALA A 93 9.98 -10.19 4.93
CA ALA A 93 10.24 -9.09 5.85
C ALA A 93 9.56 -9.32 7.22
N SER A 94 10.01 -8.60 8.21
CA SER A 94 9.37 -8.56 9.54
C SER A 94 8.04 -7.79 9.48
N PRO A 95 7.11 -8.03 10.40
CA PRO A 95 5.89 -7.22 10.50
C PRO A 95 6.18 -5.72 10.61
N ALA A 96 7.19 -5.33 11.39
CA ALA A 96 7.56 -3.93 11.56
C ALA A 96 7.99 -3.26 10.24
N GLU A 97 8.79 -3.95 9.42
CA GLU A 97 9.20 -3.46 8.11
C GLU A 97 8.01 -3.31 7.15
N ILE A 98 7.13 -4.32 7.11
CA ILE A 98 5.97 -4.31 6.22
C ILE A 98 4.99 -3.21 6.63
N TRP A 99 4.63 -3.14 7.91
CA TRP A 99 3.71 -2.14 8.42
C TRP A 99 4.29 -0.72 8.38
N GLY A 100 5.60 -0.58 8.60
CA GLY A 100 6.32 0.68 8.42
C GLY A 100 6.18 1.19 6.99
N GLN A 101 6.34 0.30 5.98
CA GLN A 101 6.15 0.66 4.58
C GLN A 101 4.70 1.04 4.27
N ILE A 102 3.72 0.28 4.77
CA ILE A 102 2.30 0.57 4.59
C ILE A 102 1.98 1.97 5.13
N LEU A 103 2.41 2.27 6.35
CA LEU A 103 2.14 3.54 7.00
C LEU A 103 2.86 4.71 6.31
N LEU A 104 4.09 4.50 5.84
CA LEU A 104 4.81 5.52 5.07
C LEU A 104 4.08 5.85 3.77
N ASP A 105 3.74 4.84 2.99
CA ASP A 105 3.04 5.02 1.72
C ASP A 105 1.73 5.78 1.91
N LEU A 106 0.93 5.39 2.91
CA LEU A 106 -0.35 6.06 3.21
C LEU A 106 -0.16 7.48 3.71
N LYS A 107 0.84 7.71 4.58
CA LYS A 107 1.15 9.05 5.06
C LYS A 107 1.62 9.94 3.91
N THR A 108 2.53 9.46 3.09
CA THR A 108 3.02 10.21 1.94
C THR A 108 1.87 10.50 0.97
N ALA A 109 1.03 9.53 0.66
CA ALA A 109 -0.15 9.72 -0.17
C ALA A 109 -1.08 10.81 0.40
N ALA A 110 -1.34 10.79 1.71
CA ALA A 110 -2.16 11.80 2.37
C ALA A 110 -1.53 13.20 2.34
N ASP A 111 -0.20 13.28 2.46
CA ASP A 111 0.52 14.56 2.47
C ASP A 111 0.54 15.22 1.08
N ILE A 112 0.65 14.43 0.00
CA ILE A 112 0.81 14.97 -1.36
C ILE A 112 -0.50 15.08 -2.15
N MET A 113 -1.49 14.23 -1.89
CA MET A 113 -2.75 14.28 -2.62
C MET A 113 -3.57 15.52 -2.25
N PRO A 114 -4.24 16.15 -3.22
CA PRO A 114 -5.18 17.21 -2.93
C PRO A 114 -6.38 16.67 -2.13
N ALA A 115 -6.97 17.52 -1.31
CA ALA A 115 -8.26 17.26 -0.71
C ALA A 115 -9.33 17.14 -1.80
N TRP A 116 -10.29 16.23 -1.62
CA TRP A 116 -11.37 16.07 -2.59
C TRP A 116 -12.13 17.37 -2.86
N ARG A 117 -12.26 17.67 -4.12
CA ARG A 117 -12.90 18.92 -4.59
C ARG A 117 -14.35 18.70 -4.97
N GLY A 118 -15.09 18.03 -4.15
CA GLY A 118 -16.52 17.77 -4.26
C GLY A 118 -17.22 18.30 -5.52
N GLY A 119 -17.41 17.44 -6.50
CA GLY A 119 -18.50 17.59 -7.46
C GLY A 119 -18.27 18.45 -8.69
N THR A 120 -17.04 18.85 -9.03
CA THR A 120 -16.83 19.72 -10.19
C THR A 120 -16.23 19.04 -11.42
N SER A 121 -15.75 17.81 -11.31
CA SER A 121 -15.15 17.09 -12.44
C SER A 121 -15.51 15.61 -12.42
N SER A 122 -15.90 15.09 -13.59
CA SER A 122 -16.15 13.66 -13.81
C SER A 122 -14.90 12.80 -13.68
N LEU A 123 -13.71 13.40 -13.67
CA LEU A 123 -12.43 12.71 -13.51
C LEU A 123 -12.12 12.32 -12.05
N GLU A 124 -12.83 12.94 -11.11
CA GLU A 124 -12.59 12.75 -9.67
C GLU A 124 -13.45 11.65 -9.06
N ALA A 125 -14.51 11.25 -9.75
CA ALA A 125 -15.40 10.19 -9.29
C ALA A 125 -14.71 8.81 -9.36
N GLY A 126 -14.52 8.19 -8.21
CA GLY A 126 -13.91 6.86 -8.10
C GLY A 126 -12.40 6.86 -7.89
N HIS A 127 -11.75 8.02 -7.83
CA HIS A 127 -10.36 8.16 -7.42
C HIS A 127 -10.23 8.29 -5.90
N VAL A 128 -9.09 7.86 -5.37
CA VAL A 128 -8.75 8.10 -3.96
C VAL A 128 -8.24 9.53 -3.79
N ASP A 129 -8.49 10.10 -2.63
CA ASP A 129 -8.07 11.44 -2.27
C ASP A 129 -7.30 11.44 -0.95
N LYS A 130 -6.86 12.61 -0.52
CA LYS A 130 -6.19 12.82 0.75
C LYS A 130 -6.95 12.17 1.93
N TYR A 131 -8.25 12.40 2.03
CA TYR A 131 -9.05 11.91 3.15
C TYR A 131 -9.21 10.39 3.14
N THR A 132 -9.25 9.78 1.96
CA THR A 132 -9.26 8.34 1.80
C THR A 132 -7.94 7.73 2.31
N ALA A 133 -6.81 8.37 1.99
CA ALA A 133 -5.50 7.94 2.49
C ALA A 133 -5.37 8.12 4.01
N GLU A 134 -5.83 9.24 4.57
CA GLU A 134 -5.86 9.48 6.03
C GLU A 134 -6.72 8.44 6.76
N ALA A 135 -7.89 8.11 6.22
CA ALA A 135 -8.77 7.10 6.80
C ALA A 135 -8.14 5.70 6.78
N MET A 136 -7.49 5.34 5.68
CA MET A 136 -6.78 4.07 5.57
C MET A 136 -5.52 4.03 6.45
N LEU A 137 -4.82 5.15 6.60
CA LEU A 137 -3.69 5.31 7.51
C LEU A 137 -4.11 5.03 8.97
N GLY A 138 -5.21 5.65 9.42
CA GLY A 138 -5.78 5.38 10.74
C GLY A 138 -6.16 3.91 10.93
N ARG A 139 -6.79 3.29 9.92
CA ARG A 139 -7.14 1.87 9.94
C ARG A 139 -5.91 0.97 10.04
N ALA A 140 -4.88 1.24 9.25
CA ALA A 140 -3.64 0.46 9.24
C ALA A 140 -2.90 0.59 10.59
N TRP A 141 -2.83 1.80 11.13
CA TRP A 141 -2.23 2.05 12.44
C TRP A 141 -2.96 1.32 13.57
N LEU A 142 -4.29 1.38 13.61
CA LEU A 142 -5.10 0.66 14.59
C LEU A 142 -4.90 -0.86 14.51
N PHE A 143 -4.82 -1.40 13.30
CA PHE A 143 -4.58 -2.82 13.11
C PHE A 143 -3.19 -3.22 13.62
N TYR A 144 -2.15 -2.47 13.21
CA TYR A 144 -0.77 -2.75 13.62
C TYR A 144 -0.60 -2.64 15.13
N THR A 145 -1.06 -1.56 15.75
CA THR A 145 -0.93 -1.35 17.19
C THR A 145 -1.73 -2.37 18.00
N GLY A 146 -2.88 -2.79 17.52
CA GLY A 146 -3.70 -3.82 18.13
C GLY A 146 -3.07 -5.21 18.08
N MET A 147 -2.31 -5.52 17.04
CA MET A 147 -1.70 -6.84 16.84
C MET A 147 -0.28 -6.94 17.42
N TYR A 148 0.52 -5.86 17.33
CA TYR A 148 1.97 -5.93 17.56
C TYR A 148 2.50 -4.87 18.52
N GLY A 149 1.81 -3.73 18.63
CA GLY A 149 2.31 -2.57 19.36
C GLY A 149 1.57 -2.32 20.66
N ASN A 150 2.24 -1.63 21.55
CA ASN A 150 1.68 -1.16 22.81
C ASN A 150 1.43 0.35 22.75
N GLY A 151 0.76 0.83 21.68
CA GLY A 151 0.47 2.24 21.51
C GLY A 151 1.63 3.07 20.93
N GLU A 152 2.43 2.47 20.04
CA GLU A 152 3.49 3.20 19.34
C GLU A 152 2.92 4.34 18.52
N ASP A 153 3.62 5.49 18.54
CA ASP A 153 3.27 6.66 17.76
C ASP A 153 3.43 6.37 16.25
N ILE A 154 2.52 6.89 15.45
CA ILE A 154 2.58 6.78 13.99
C ILE A 154 3.87 7.39 13.43
N ALA A 155 4.38 8.47 14.04
CA ALA A 155 5.62 9.09 13.65
C ALA A 155 6.83 8.15 13.87
N ALA A 156 6.81 7.35 14.93
CA ALA A 156 7.84 6.34 15.17
C ALA A 156 7.77 5.21 14.15
N LEU A 157 6.56 4.73 13.83
CA LEU A 157 6.34 3.65 12.86
C LEU A 157 6.71 4.05 11.42
N THR A 158 6.53 5.31 11.07
CA THR A 158 6.91 5.85 9.75
C THR A 158 8.33 6.41 9.70
N SER A 159 9.11 6.25 10.76
CA SER A 159 10.51 6.66 10.77
C SER A 159 11.39 5.74 9.93
N ALA A 160 12.56 6.24 9.51
CA ALA A 160 13.55 5.45 8.77
C ALA A 160 14.00 4.17 9.48
N THR A 161 13.80 4.06 10.80
CA THR A 161 14.12 2.87 11.58
C THR A 161 13.18 1.69 11.26
N TYR A 162 11.92 1.99 10.96
CA TYR A 162 10.90 0.98 10.64
C TYR A 162 10.71 0.80 9.14
N ASN A 163 11.33 1.64 8.34
CA ASN A 163 11.06 1.74 6.93
C ASN A 163 12.30 1.44 6.09
N PRO A 164 12.29 0.40 5.27
CA PRO A 164 13.39 0.09 4.36
C PRO A 164 13.51 1.09 3.20
N LEU A 165 12.46 1.84 2.88
CA LEU A 165 12.53 2.96 1.94
C LEU A 165 13.03 4.19 2.67
N THR A 166 14.21 4.63 2.32
CA THR A 166 14.83 5.81 2.92
C THR A 166 14.28 7.12 2.35
N SER A 167 13.60 7.07 1.21
CA SER A 167 13.05 8.29 0.59
C SER A 167 12.02 7.97 -0.50
N VAL A 168 10.98 8.79 -0.57
CA VAL A 168 10.14 8.97 -1.76
C VAL A 168 10.41 10.38 -2.24
N THR A 169 10.95 10.53 -3.45
CA THR A 169 11.16 11.86 -4.03
C THR A 169 9.81 12.46 -4.40
N LEU A 170 9.45 13.56 -3.77
CA LEU A 170 8.22 14.28 -4.07
C LEU A 170 8.41 15.16 -5.32
N ALA A 171 7.31 15.65 -5.88
CA ALA A 171 7.32 16.49 -7.07
C ALA A 171 8.08 17.81 -6.88
N ASP A 172 8.23 18.30 -5.65
CA ASP A 172 9.02 19.48 -5.29
C ASP A 172 10.52 19.18 -5.08
N GLY A 173 10.93 17.92 -5.27
CA GLY A 173 12.32 17.48 -5.05
C GLY A 173 12.67 17.20 -3.59
N SER A 174 11.74 17.31 -2.66
CA SER A 174 11.94 16.89 -1.27
C SER A 174 11.97 15.37 -1.15
N THR A 175 12.74 14.84 -0.20
CA THR A 175 12.88 13.41 0.08
C THR A 175 12.50 13.08 1.51
#